data_529f5c793a9ba866ecd545e47ca6a281
#
_entry.id   529f5c793a9ba866ecd545e47ca6a281
#
_cell.length_a   1.000
_cell.length_b   1.000
_cell.length_c   1.000
_cell.angle_alpha   90.00
_cell.angle_beta   90.00
_cell.angle_gamma   90.00
#
_symmetry.space_group_name_H-M   'P 1'
#
loop_
_entity.id
_entity.type
_entity.pdbx_description
1 polymer ?
#
loop_
_entity_poly.entity_id
_entity_poly.type
_entity_poly.pdbx_seq_one_letter_code
_entity_poly.pdbx_strand_id
1 'polypeptide(L)'
;MSKARFQLYYWPVPFRGCFVSYLFACRGVPFLEETRLEENKRLMDLNPDEQDVPYMGPPVLYDRETGRTLSQMPAIVLYLSPGLDLAPDDPFELAMCMKVLMDCNDVLMEVCRYNGSSMWDYEAWSEFRTRRLSRWMRIFEEGLARGFVGTDRLSFADIGVFALFGNMTRCLPELEADLLRHAPGIHALCRRVGAVPSLALYVADQEKAYGRLYCGGQIEQSIRKMLAQDEANGPR
;
A
#
# COMPACT_ATOMS: atom_id res chain seq x y z
N MET A 1 23.38 -5.24 -19.27
CA MET A 1 22.23 -5.19 -18.37
C MET A 1 22.55 -4.20 -17.27
N SER A 2 21.87 -3.07 -17.17
CA SER A 2 22.02 -2.13 -16.06
C SER A 2 21.69 -2.87 -14.76
N LYS A 3 22.63 -2.95 -13.82
CA LYS A 3 22.35 -3.55 -12.52
C LYS A 3 21.34 -2.64 -11.80
N ALA A 4 20.13 -3.12 -11.55
CA ALA A 4 19.16 -2.37 -10.75
C ALA A 4 19.80 -1.96 -9.42
N ARG A 5 19.67 -0.66 -9.06
CA ARG A 5 20.23 -0.10 -7.84
C ARG A 5 19.54 -0.64 -6.60
N PHE A 6 18.22 -0.73 -6.64
CA PHE A 6 17.40 -1.06 -5.48
C PHE A 6 16.94 -2.51 -5.52
N GLN A 7 16.88 -3.13 -4.35
CA GLN A 7 16.26 -4.43 -4.12
C GLN A 7 15.26 -4.33 -2.99
N LEU A 8 13.99 -4.66 -3.30
CA LEU A 8 12.88 -4.66 -2.36
C LEU A 8 12.58 -6.09 -1.92
N TYR A 9 12.57 -6.32 -0.63
CA TYR A 9 12.15 -7.56 0.01
C TYR A 9 10.73 -7.40 0.54
N TYR A 10 9.82 -8.22 0.04
CA TYR A 10 8.43 -8.25 0.51
C TYR A 10 7.77 -9.60 0.24
N TRP A 11 6.61 -9.81 0.86
CA TRP A 11 5.77 -10.98 0.62
C TRP A 11 5.21 -10.98 -0.82
N PRO A 12 4.87 -12.17 -1.39
CA PRO A 12 4.28 -12.26 -2.73
C PRO A 12 2.80 -11.85 -2.74
N VAL A 13 2.50 -10.64 -2.28
CA VAL A 13 1.17 -10.04 -2.22
C VAL A 13 1.24 -8.52 -2.43
N PRO A 14 0.24 -7.92 -3.10
CA PRO A 14 0.20 -6.47 -3.33
C PRO A 14 -0.36 -5.72 -2.11
N PHE A 15 0.35 -5.71 -1.02
CA PHE A 15 -0.05 -5.03 0.22
C PHE A 15 0.92 -3.88 0.55
N ARG A 16 1.58 -3.85 1.72
CA ARG A 16 2.51 -2.76 2.07
C ARG A 16 3.67 -2.59 1.10
N GLY A 17 4.13 -3.67 0.45
CA GLY A 17 5.21 -3.58 -0.55
C GLY A 17 4.88 -2.70 -1.73
N CYS A 18 3.59 -2.59 -2.11
CA CYS A 18 3.16 -1.76 -3.23
C CYS A 18 3.42 -0.27 -3.03
N PHE A 19 3.42 0.22 -1.81
CA PHE A 19 3.76 1.60 -1.52
C PHE A 19 5.19 1.97 -1.96
N VAL A 20 6.08 1.00 -1.98
CA VAL A 20 7.47 1.15 -2.43
C VAL A 20 7.60 0.83 -3.92
N SER A 21 7.11 -0.34 -4.35
CA SER A 21 7.26 -0.77 -5.74
C SER A 21 6.55 0.16 -6.73
N TYR A 22 5.43 0.77 -6.34
CA TYR A 22 4.70 1.72 -7.18
C TYR A 22 5.43 3.05 -7.37
N LEU A 23 6.29 3.48 -6.44
CA LEU A 23 7.15 4.64 -6.65
C LEU A 23 8.12 4.37 -7.83
N PHE A 24 8.79 3.23 -7.80
CA PHE A 24 9.70 2.82 -8.86
C PHE A 24 8.98 2.65 -10.20
N ALA A 25 7.86 1.92 -10.18
CA ALA A 25 7.07 1.67 -11.36
C ALA A 25 6.54 2.96 -11.99
N CYS A 26 6.05 3.90 -11.17
CA CYS A 26 5.53 5.18 -11.63
C CYS A 26 6.59 6.03 -12.36
N ARG A 27 7.84 5.93 -11.94
CA ARG A 27 8.98 6.65 -12.56
C ARG A 27 9.78 5.81 -13.54
N GLY A 28 9.37 4.56 -13.81
CA GLY A 28 10.08 3.66 -14.71
C GLY A 28 11.50 3.31 -14.25
N VAL A 29 11.74 3.37 -12.93
CA VAL A 29 13.05 3.04 -12.35
C VAL A 29 13.14 1.53 -12.16
N PRO A 30 14.15 0.84 -12.74
CA PRO A 30 14.31 -0.59 -12.57
C PRO A 30 14.77 -0.93 -11.14
N PHE A 31 14.15 -1.95 -10.56
CA PHE A 31 14.49 -2.49 -9.25
C PHE A 31 14.35 -4.02 -9.25
N LEU A 32 14.89 -4.68 -8.23
CA LEU A 32 14.74 -6.11 -8.01
C LEU A 32 13.70 -6.34 -6.92
N GLU A 33 12.88 -7.36 -7.09
CA GLU A 33 11.95 -7.82 -6.05
C GLU A 33 12.36 -9.19 -5.55
N GLU A 34 12.55 -9.30 -4.24
CA GLU A 34 12.71 -10.59 -3.57
C GLU A 34 11.39 -10.93 -2.87
N THR A 35 10.61 -11.81 -3.51
CA THR A 35 9.28 -12.21 -3.03
C THR A 35 9.22 -13.65 -2.53
N ARG A 36 10.35 -14.39 -2.55
CA ARG A 36 10.38 -15.75 -2.05
C ARG A 36 10.09 -15.78 -0.56
N LEU A 37 9.04 -16.52 -0.21
CA LEU A 37 8.56 -16.61 1.17
C LEU A 37 9.65 -17.13 2.13
N GLU A 38 10.41 -18.13 1.70
CA GLU A 38 11.47 -18.77 2.48
C GLU A 38 12.61 -17.79 2.78
N GLU A 39 13.03 -17.00 1.78
CA GLU A 39 14.11 -16.02 1.96
C GLU A 39 13.68 -14.88 2.86
N ASN A 40 12.47 -14.33 2.67
CA ASN A 40 11.95 -13.29 3.53
C ASN A 40 11.80 -13.77 4.99
N LYS A 41 11.35 -15.01 5.20
CA LYS A 41 11.28 -15.60 6.55
C LYS A 41 12.67 -15.79 7.14
N ARG A 42 13.60 -16.37 6.38
CA ARG A 42 14.98 -16.58 6.84
C ARG A 42 15.64 -15.28 7.33
N LEU A 43 15.46 -14.18 6.56
CA LEU A 43 16.02 -12.88 6.94
C LEU A 43 15.32 -12.28 8.18
N MET A 44 14.02 -12.48 8.31
CA MET A 44 13.23 -12.01 9.45
C MET A 44 13.55 -12.77 10.74
N ASP A 45 13.90 -14.06 10.62
CA ASP A 45 14.20 -14.95 11.76
C ASP A 45 15.65 -14.81 12.28
N LEU A 46 16.49 -13.99 11.63
CA LEU A 46 17.81 -13.63 12.16
C LEU A 46 17.67 -12.88 13.48
N ASN A 47 18.67 -13.04 14.38
CA ASN A 47 18.72 -12.19 15.56
C ASN A 47 18.88 -10.72 15.15
N PRO A 48 18.34 -9.77 15.94
CA PRO A 48 18.41 -8.35 15.58
C PRO A 48 19.82 -7.79 15.33
N ASP A 49 20.84 -8.36 15.95
CA ASP A 49 22.26 -8.00 15.79
C ASP A 49 22.92 -8.63 14.54
N GLU A 50 22.24 -9.59 13.91
CA GLU A 50 22.65 -10.22 12.64
C GLU A 50 21.98 -9.57 11.43
N GLN A 51 20.96 -8.73 11.64
CA GLN A 51 20.25 -8.03 10.58
C GLN A 51 20.98 -6.73 10.22
N ASP A 52 21.12 -6.40 8.92
CA ASP A 52 21.69 -5.12 8.46
C ASP A 52 20.97 -3.91 9.04
N VAL A 53 19.66 -4.02 9.22
CA VAL A 53 18.80 -3.11 9.99
C VAL A 53 17.82 -3.97 10.79
N PRO A 54 17.70 -3.79 12.10
CA PRO A 54 16.76 -4.56 12.92
C PRO A 54 15.31 -4.33 12.50
N TYR A 55 14.54 -5.40 12.23
CA TYR A 55 13.13 -5.31 11.85
C TYR A 55 12.35 -6.58 12.20
N MET A 56 11.03 -6.43 12.41
CA MET A 56 10.10 -7.53 12.69
C MET A 56 9.48 -8.13 11.44
N GLY A 57 9.46 -7.41 10.33
CA GLY A 57 8.86 -7.86 9.08
C GLY A 57 9.04 -6.87 7.94
N PRO A 58 8.95 -7.35 6.68
CA PRO A 58 9.10 -6.51 5.51
C PRO A 58 7.92 -5.51 5.35
N PRO A 59 8.09 -4.45 4.53
CA PRO A 59 9.11 -4.29 3.51
C PRO A 59 10.48 -3.89 4.04
N VAL A 60 11.53 -4.38 3.34
CA VAL A 60 12.92 -3.98 3.53
C VAL A 60 13.48 -3.58 2.17
N LEU A 61 14.18 -2.45 2.11
CA LEU A 61 14.87 -1.95 0.93
C LEU A 61 16.38 -2.03 1.12
N TYR A 62 17.07 -2.60 0.14
CA TYR A 62 18.52 -2.56 0.04
C TYR A 62 18.93 -1.66 -1.13
N ASP A 63 19.68 -0.59 -0.84
CA ASP A 63 20.31 0.26 -1.85
C ASP A 63 21.71 -0.28 -2.15
N ARG A 64 21.85 -0.94 -3.28
CA ARG A 64 23.08 -1.62 -3.72
C ARG A 64 24.22 -0.67 -4.06
N GLU A 65 23.92 0.60 -4.33
CA GLU A 65 24.92 1.61 -4.65
C GLU A 65 25.60 2.13 -3.38
N THR A 66 24.81 2.31 -2.31
CA THR A 66 25.32 2.86 -1.04
C THR A 66 25.61 1.76 -0.01
N GLY A 67 25.16 0.52 -0.24
CA GLY A 67 25.23 -0.57 0.71
C GLY A 67 24.32 -0.38 1.94
N ARG A 68 23.32 0.49 1.86
CA ARG A 68 22.43 0.81 2.99
C ARG A 68 21.14 0.00 2.91
N THR A 69 20.67 -0.43 4.06
CA THR A 69 19.40 -1.12 4.24
C THR A 69 18.44 -0.27 5.04
N LEU A 70 17.17 -0.26 4.65
CA LEU A 70 16.07 0.43 5.33
C LEU A 70 14.91 -0.53 5.54
N SER A 71 14.27 -0.43 6.69
CA SER A 71 13.00 -1.08 6.98
C SER A 71 11.91 -0.04 7.27
N GLN A 72 10.67 -0.48 7.41
CA GLN A 72 9.47 0.34 7.56
C GLN A 72 9.06 1.10 6.28
N MET A 73 7.88 0.77 5.78
CA MET A 73 7.34 1.34 4.54
C MET A 73 7.41 2.88 4.50
N PRO A 74 7.01 3.63 5.56
CA PRO A 74 7.05 5.10 5.47
C PRO A 74 8.49 5.65 5.39
N ALA A 75 9.43 5.03 6.09
CA ALA A 75 10.84 5.45 6.05
C ALA A 75 11.45 5.19 4.66
N ILE A 76 11.13 4.05 4.05
CA ILE A 76 11.58 3.70 2.71
C ILE A 76 11.00 4.69 1.68
N VAL A 77 9.70 4.99 1.75
CA VAL A 77 9.04 5.95 0.87
C VAL A 77 9.67 7.33 1.00
N LEU A 78 9.89 7.82 2.22
CA LEU A 78 10.53 9.11 2.47
C LEU A 78 11.97 9.16 1.91
N TYR A 79 12.74 8.09 2.04
CA TYR A 79 14.10 8.00 1.51
C TYR A 79 14.14 8.06 -0.03
N LEU A 80 13.21 7.38 -0.69
CA LEU A 80 13.18 7.28 -2.14
C LEU A 80 12.59 8.51 -2.84
N SER A 81 11.60 9.14 -2.23
CA SER A 81 10.74 10.12 -2.91
C SER A 81 11.47 11.35 -3.44
N PRO A 82 12.47 11.95 -2.75
CA PRO A 82 13.22 13.07 -3.32
C PRO A 82 14.00 12.69 -4.58
N GLY A 83 14.67 11.54 -4.58
CA GLY A 83 15.45 11.05 -5.72
C GLY A 83 14.59 10.62 -6.91
N LEU A 84 13.29 10.41 -6.69
CA LEU A 84 12.29 10.05 -7.70
C LEU A 84 11.44 11.25 -8.15
N ASP A 85 11.72 12.45 -7.71
CA ASP A 85 10.89 13.64 -7.97
C ASP A 85 9.41 13.44 -7.58
N LEU A 86 9.18 12.84 -6.40
CA LEU A 86 7.87 12.55 -5.83
C LEU A 86 7.65 13.21 -4.47
N ALA A 87 8.64 13.93 -3.95
CA ALA A 87 8.53 14.70 -2.72
C ALA A 87 8.37 16.19 -3.06
N PRO A 88 7.49 16.93 -2.35
CA PRO A 88 7.46 18.37 -2.44
C PRO A 88 8.70 18.97 -1.77
N ASP A 89 9.09 20.18 -2.20
CA ASP A 89 10.23 20.90 -1.65
C ASP A 89 9.87 21.68 -0.37
N ASP A 90 8.62 22.09 -0.23
CA ASP A 90 8.13 22.79 0.95
C ASP A 90 8.01 21.82 2.14
N PRO A 91 8.60 22.14 3.30
CA PRO A 91 8.58 21.26 4.47
C PRO A 91 7.18 20.95 5.02
N PHE A 92 6.23 21.91 4.90
CA PHE A 92 4.86 21.70 5.35
C PHE A 92 4.11 20.76 4.40
N GLU A 93 4.26 20.96 3.09
CA GLU A 93 3.70 20.06 2.09
C GLU A 93 4.28 18.64 2.23
N LEU A 94 5.59 18.52 2.48
CA LEU A 94 6.23 17.23 2.77
C LEU A 94 5.62 16.57 4.01
N ALA A 95 5.42 17.33 5.08
CA ALA A 95 4.78 16.82 6.30
C ALA A 95 3.32 16.39 6.05
N MET A 96 2.58 17.10 5.20
CA MET A 96 1.22 16.71 4.81
C MET A 96 1.21 15.44 3.95
N CYS A 97 2.15 15.27 3.02
CA CYS A 97 2.33 14.02 2.29
C CYS A 97 2.64 12.86 3.23
N MET A 98 3.52 13.07 4.22
CA MET A 98 3.80 12.07 5.26
C MET A 98 2.59 11.75 6.11
N LYS A 99 1.77 12.74 6.48
CA LYS A 99 0.50 12.55 7.19
C LYS A 99 -0.42 11.62 6.39
N VAL A 100 -0.59 11.87 5.10
CA VAL A 100 -1.43 11.04 4.23
C VAL A 100 -0.88 9.62 4.13
N LEU A 101 0.44 9.46 3.99
CA LEU A 101 1.09 8.14 3.97
C LEU A 101 0.89 7.37 5.27
N MET A 102 0.97 8.06 6.42
CA MET A 102 0.74 7.46 7.73
C MET A 102 -0.73 7.06 7.92
N ASP A 103 -1.68 7.88 7.46
CA ASP A 103 -3.10 7.50 7.43
C ASP A 103 -3.32 6.22 6.60
N CYS A 104 -2.65 6.10 5.45
CA CYS A 104 -2.69 4.85 4.67
C CYS A 104 -2.18 3.66 5.49
N ASN A 105 -1.07 3.82 6.20
CA ASN A 105 -0.53 2.76 7.05
C ASN A 105 -1.50 2.39 8.19
N ASP A 106 -2.17 3.36 8.79
CA ASP A 106 -3.16 3.11 9.85
C ASP A 106 -4.35 2.32 9.32
N VAL A 107 -4.88 2.66 8.12
CA VAL A 107 -5.92 1.85 7.47
C VAL A 107 -5.43 0.42 7.24
N LEU A 108 -4.21 0.22 6.75
CA LEU A 108 -3.65 -1.12 6.56
C LEU A 108 -3.51 -1.89 7.88
N MET A 109 -3.16 -1.22 8.98
CA MET A 109 -3.08 -1.84 10.31
C MET A 109 -4.46 -2.32 10.78
N GLU A 110 -5.52 -1.52 10.57
CA GLU A 110 -6.89 -1.93 10.87
C GLU A 110 -7.32 -3.10 9.97
N VAL A 111 -7.10 -3.01 8.67
CA VAL A 111 -7.46 -4.08 7.70
C VAL A 111 -6.81 -5.40 8.05
N CYS A 112 -5.53 -5.40 8.40
CA CYS A 112 -4.82 -6.61 8.77
C CYS A 112 -4.97 -6.99 10.25
N ARG A 113 -5.92 -6.38 10.97
CA ARG A 113 -6.18 -6.67 12.39
C ARG A 113 -4.89 -6.63 13.20
N TYR A 114 -4.15 -5.52 13.08
CA TYR A 114 -2.88 -5.33 13.78
C TYR A 114 -1.89 -6.49 13.56
N ASN A 115 -1.61 -6.75 12.26
CA ASN A 115 -0.72 -7.82 11.80
C ASN A 115 -1.19 -9.23 12.22
N GLY A 116 -2.50 -9.47 12.20
CA GLY A 116 -3.06 -10.78 12.45
C GLY A 116 -3.21 -11.16 13.93
N SER A 117 -3.28 -10.17 14.82
CA SER A 117 -3.57 -10.43 16.24
C SER A 117 -4.93 -11.11 16.46
N SER A 118 -5.87 -10.91 15.52
CA SER A 118 -7.16 -11.60 15.49
C SER A 118 -7.66 -11.71 14.05
N MET A 119 -8.64 -12.59 13.81
CA MET A 119 -9.31 -12.69 12.52
C MET A 119 -10.60 -11.86 12.53
N TRP A 120 -11.11 -11.56 11.33
CA TRP A 120 -12.40 -10.89 11.18
C TRP A 120 -13.54 -11.86 11.55
N ASP A 121 -14.42 -11.43 12.43
CA ASP A 121 -15.78 -11.92 12.60
C ASP A 121 -16.78 -10.91 12.02
N TYR A 122 -18.05 -11.28 11.95
CA TYR A 122 -19.04 -10.47 11.26
C TYR A 122 -19.35 -9.14 11.97
N GLU A 123 -19.34 -9.10 13.28
CA GLU A 123 -19.61 -7.89 14.07
C GLU A 123 -18.48 -6.88 13.88
N ALA A 124 -17.23 -7.31 14.09
CA ALA A 124 -16.06 -6.48 13.92
C ALA A 124 -15.89 -5.99 12.47
N TRP A 125 -16.18 -6.85 11.48
CA TRP A 125 -16.14 -6.49 10.08
C TRP A 125 -17.21 -5.45 9.73
N SER A 126 -18.45 -5.66 10.16
CA SER A 126 -19.56 -4.75 9.91
C SER A 126 -19.27 -3.37 10.50
N GLU A 127 -18.78 -3.28 11.74
CA GLU A 127 -18.37 -2.01 12.33
C GLU A 127 -17.23 -1.35 11.56
N PHE A 128 -16.19 -2.13 11.20
CA PHE A 128 -15.07 -1.62 10.43
C PHE A 128 -15.54 -1.06 9.08
N ARG A 129 -16.26 -1.85 8.28
CA ARG A 129 -16.70 -1.46 6.95
C ARG A 129 -17.62 -0.24 6.96
N THR A 130 -18.67 -0.28 7.81
CA THR A 130 -19.73 0.75 7.81
C THR A 130 -19.35 2.03 8.52
N ARG A 131 -18.48 1.97 9.54
CA ARG A 131 -18.16 3.12 10.37
C ARG A 131 -16.69 3.57 10.20
N ARG A 132 -15.72 2.66 10.40
CA ARG A 132 -14.30 3.03 10.41
C ARG A 132 -13.77 3.29 9.01
N LEU A 133 -13.93 2.33 8.10
CA LEU A 133 -13.45 2.45 6.71
C LEU A 133 -14.16 3.60 5.99
N SER A 134 -15.49 3.74 6.16
CA SER A 134 -16.25 4.87 5.61
C SER A 134 -15.78 6.22 6.15
N ARG A 135 -15.37 6.28 7.44
CA ARG A 135 -14.78 7.50 8.01
C ARG A 135 -13.40 7.78 7.41
N TRP A 136 -12.55 6.77 7.25
CA TRP A 136 -11.26 6.90 6.59
C TRP A 136 -11.41 7.43 5.16
N MET A 137 -12.31 6.84 4.37
CA MET A 137 -12.59 7.30 3.00
C MET A 137 -12.94 8.80 2.98
N ARG A 138 -13.82 9.26 3.88
CA ARG A 138 -14.18 10.69 3.99
C ARG A 138 -13.02 11.58 4.44
N ILE A 139 -12.10 11.08 5.29
CA ILE A 139 -10.90 11.83 5.68
C ILE A 139 -10.00 12.04 4.46
N PHE A 140 -9.82 11.03 3.62
CA PHE A 140 -9.04 11.16 2.40
C PHE A 140 -9.73 12.06 1.37
N GLU A 141 -11.04 11.97 1.23
CA GLU A 141 -11.83 12.86 0.35
C GLU A 141 -11.69 14.33 0.75
N GLU A 142 -11.79 14.62 2.05
CA GLU A 142 -11.57 15.96 2.58
C GLU A 142 -10.12 16.41 2.39
N GLY A 143 -9.15 15.50 2.52
CA GLY A 143 -7.74 15.76 2.20
C GLY A 143 -7.53 16.15 0.74
N LEU A 144 -8.23 15.49 -0.18
CA LEU A 144 -8.23 15.85 -1.61
C LEU A 144 -8.84 17.24 -1.82
N ALA A 145 -9.98 17.52 -1.20
CA ALA A 145 -10.65 18.82 -1.32
C ALA A 145 -9.78 19.99 -0.79
N ARG A 146 -8.91 19.72 0.17
CA ARG A 146 -7.96 20.70 0.73
C ARG A 146 -6.60 20.73 0.01
N GLY A 147 -6.41 19.95 -1.03
CA GLY A 147 -5.17 19.92 -1.81
C GLY A 147 -3.98 19.21 -1.13
N PHE A 148 -4.25 18.33 -0.15
CA PHE A 148 -3.17 17.52 0.47
C PHE A 148 -2.73 16.36 -0.43
N VAL A 149 -3.59 15.95 -1.36
CA VAL A 149 -3.32 14.99 -2.43
C VAL A 149 -4.05 15.45 -3.70
N GLY A 150 -3.69 14.86 -4.82
CA GLY A 150 -4.40 15.10 -6.07
C GLY A 150 -4.09 16.45 -6.71
N THR A 151 -2.99 17.08 -6.32
CA THR A 151 -2.49 18.32 -6.95
C THR A 151 -1.98 18.08 -8.38
N ASP A 152 -1.55 19.14 -9.06
CA ASP A 152 -1.00 19.02 -10.42
C ASP A 152 0.33 18.25 -10.46
N ARG A 153 1.12 18.33 -9.38
CA ARG A 153 2.37 17.56 -9.23
C ARG A 153 2.10 16.25 -8.51
N LEU A 154 2.39 15.14 -9.17
CA LEU A 154 2.29 13.81 -8.58
C LEU A 154 3.28 13.67 -7.41
N SER A 155 2.79 13.24 -6.26
CA SER A 155 3.55 13.03 -5.04
C SER A 155 3.53 11.56 -4.58
N PHE A 156 4.40 11.21 -3.63
CA PHE A 156 4.35 9.89 -3.00
C PHE A 156 3.05 9.66 -2.21
N ALA A 157 2.38 10.74 -1.77
CA ALA A 157 1.08 10.63 -1.11
C ALA A 157 -0.01 10.15 -2.08
N ASP A 158 -0.03 10.66 -3.32
CA ASP A 158 -0.96 10.22 -4.37
C ASP A 158 -0.76 8.75 -4.70
N ILE A 159 0.51 8.33 -4.82
CA ILE A 159 0.87 6.93 -5.05
C ILE A 159 0.49 6.06 -3.84
N GLY A 160 0.66 6.56 -2.61
CA GLY A 160 0.22 5.89 -1.39
C GLY A 160 -1.30 5.68 -1.35
N VAL A 161 -2.08 6.70 -1.72
CA VAL A 161 -3.54 6.60 -1.83
C VAL A 161 -3.95 5.56 -2.87
N PHE A 162 -3.28 5.52 -4.02
CA PHE A 162 -3.50 4.49 -5.04
C PHE A 162 -3.09 3.09 -4.54
N ALA A 163 -1.96 2.96 -3.85
CA ALA A 163 -1.52 1.70 -3.27
C ALA A 163 -2.49 1.19 -2.18
N LEU A 164 -3.17 2.09 -1.48
CA LEU A 164 -4.22 1.72 -0.52
C LEU A 164 -5.53 1.38 -1.23
N PHE A 165 -6.22 2.39 -1.75
CA PHE A 165 -7.60 2.24 -2.23
C PHE A 165 -7.69 1.63 -3.63
N GLY A 166 -6.75 1.93 -4.51
CA GLY A 166 -6.67 1.32 -5.84
C GLY A 166 -6.44 -0.19 -5.77
N ASN A 167 -5.52 -0.65 -4.91
CA ASN A 167 -5.33 -2.08 -4.68
C ASN A 167 -6.49 -2.70 -3.91
N MET A 168 -7.01 -2.02 -2.88
CA MET A 168 -8.14 -2.52 -2.10
C MET A 168 -9.32 -2.84 -3.03
N THR A 169 -9.74 -1.89 -3.86
CA THR A 169 -10.91 -2.08 -4.75
C THR A 169 -10.62 -3.02 -5.92
N ARG A 170 -9.39 -3.10 -6.40
CA ARG A 170 -8.98 -4.07 -7.42
C ARG A 170 -9.01 -5.50 -6.89
N CYS A 171 -8.51 -5.72 -5.68
CA CYS A 171 -8.41 -7.05 -5.08
C CYS A 171 -9.71 -7.49 -4.37
N LEU A 172 -10.47 -6.55 -3.84
CA LEU A 172 -11.72 -6.71 -3.12
C LEU A 172 -12.78 -5.79 -3.76
N PRO A 173 -13.27 -6.11 -4.98
CA PRO A 173 -14.16 -5.24 -5.76
C PRO A 173 -15.49 -4.94 -5.06
N GLU A 174 -15.89 -5.75 -4.09
CA GLU A 174 -17.06 -5.55 -3.24
C GLU A 174 -16.99 -4.24 -2.42
N LEU A 175 -15.78 -3.67 -2.26
CA LEU A 175 -15.56 -2.40 -1.55
C LEU A 175 -15.54 -1.18 -2.49
N GLU A 176 -15.63 -1.36 -3.81
CA GLU A 176 -15.59 -0.24 -4.75
C GLU A 176 -16.84 0.66 -4.61
N ALA A 177 -18.00 0.08 -4.37
CA ALA A 177 -19.22 0.85 -4.14
C ALA A 177 -19.14 1.73 -2.88
N ASP A 178 -18.44 1.26 -1.84
CA ASP A 178 -18.21 2.05 -0.62
C ASP A 178 -17.26 3.22 -0.90
N LEU A 179 -16.19 3.00 -1.67
CA LEU A 179 -15.26 4.05 -2.07
C LEU A 179 -15.97 5.11 -2.94
N LEU A 180 -16.76 4.70 -3.94
CA LEU A 180 -17.55 5.62 -4.77
C LEU A 180 -18.55 6.44 -3.97
N ARG A 181 -19.17 5.83 -2.96
CA ARG A 181 -20.15 6.51 -2.09
C ARG A 181 -19.51 7.53 -1.17
N HIS A 182 -18.37 7.23 -0.57
CA HIS A 182 -17.78 7.99 0.52
C HIS A 182 -16.59 8.86 0.10
N ALA A 183 -15.95 8.53 -1.03
CA ALA A 183 -14.76 9.21 -1.53
C ALA A 183 -14.64 9.15 -3.07
N PRO A 184 -15.62 9.70 -3.82
CA PRO A 184 -15.61 9.66 -5.29
C PRO A 184 -14.41 10.37 -5.91
N GLY A 185 -13.91 11.44 -5.29
CA GLY A 185 -12.70 12.13 -5.74
C GLY A 185 -11.44 11.27 -5.56
N ILE A 186 -11.33 10.54 -4.46
CA ILE A 186 -10.26 9.57 -4.23
C ILE A 186 -10.34 8.41 -5.23
N HIS A 187 -11.53 7.91 -5.53
CA HIS A 187 -11.71 6.93 -6.60
C HIS A 187 -11.19 7.46 -7.95
N ALA A 188 -11.53 8.71 -8.30
CA ALA A 188 -11.04 9.35 -9.51
C ALA A 188 -9.51 9.56 -9.49
N LEU A 189 -8.93 9.93 -8.34
CA LEU A 189 -7.48 10.02 -8.13
C LEU A 189 -6.81 8.67 -8.37
N CYS A 190 -7.34 7.59 -7.80
CA CYS A 190 -6.81 6.23 -8.01
C CYS A 190 -6.81 5.85 -9.50
N ARG A 191 -7.87 6.17 -10.24
CA ARG A 191 -7.91 5.94 -11.68
C ARG A 191 -6.87 6.75 -12.44
N ARG A 192 -6.67 8.03 -12.07
CA ARG A 192 -5.66 8.91 -12.69
C ARG A 192 -4.24 8.39 -12.44
N VAL A 193 -3.90 8.04 -11.19
CA VAL A 193 -2.58 7.51 -10.82
C VAL A 193 -2.35 6.15 -11.49
N GLY A 194 -3.33 5.26 -11.44
CA GLY A 194 -3.26 3.94 -12.07
C GLY A 194 -3.14 3.99 -13.61
N ALA A 195 -3.49 5.10 -14.25
CA ALA A 195 -3.35 5.32 -15.69
C ALA A 195 -1.93 5.78 -16.09
N VAL A 196 -1.00 6.03 -15.16
CA VAL A 196 0.41 6.30 -15.50
C VAL A 196 0.97 5.07 -16.24
N PRO A 197 1.46 5.21 -17.49
CA PRO A 197 1.69 4.05 -18.36
C PRO A 197 2.61 2.98 -17.77
N SER A 198 3.73 3.38 -17.17
CA SER A 198 4.70 2.47 -16.55
C SER A 198 4.13 1.78 -15.31
N LEU A 199 3.33 2.48 -14.51
CA LEU A 199 2.65 1.92 -13.36
C LEU A 199 1.54 0.95 -13.78
N ALA A 200 0.75 1.32 -14.82
CA ALA A 200 -0.30 0.46 -15.35
C ALA A 200 0.24 -0.89 -15.84
N LEU A 201 1.38 -0.89 -16.54
CA LEU A 201 2.06 -2.11 -16.98
C LEU A 201 2.50 -2.97 -15.77
N TYR A 202 3.11 -2.34 -14.77
CA TYR A 202 3.55 -3.04 -13.57
C TYR A 202 2.37 -3.66 -12.80
N VAL A 203 1.27 -2.92 -12.62
CA VAL A 203 0.05 -3.42 -11.97
C VAL A 203 -0.56 -4.59 -12.76
N ALA A 204 -0.58 -4.51 -14.09
CA ALA A 204 -1.05 -5.62 -14.93
C ALA A 204 -0.19 -6.88 -14.78
N ASP A 205 1.13 -6.74 -14.62
CA ASP A 205 2.01 -7.88 -14.37
C ASP A 205 1.82 -8.46 -12.95
N GLN A 206 1.59 -7.60 -11.95
CA GLN A 206 1.19 -8.07 -10.61
C GLN A 206 -0.14 -8.83 -10.65
N GLU A 207 -1.11 -8.36 -11.43
CA GLU A 207 -2.41 -9.03 -11.56
C GLU A 207 -2.28 -10.43 -12.21
N LYS A 208 -1.41 -10.57 -13.19
CA LYS A 208 -1.09 -11.89 -13.77
C LYS A 208 -0.41 -12.81 -12.75
N ALA A 209 0.49 -12.27 -11.91
CA ALA A 209 1.25 -13.04 -10.93
C ALA A 209 0.42 -13.44 -9.69
N TYR A 210 -0.41 -12.55 -9.20
CA TYR A 210 -1.08 -12.70 -7.91
C TYR A 210 -2.62 -12.75 -8.00
N GLY A 211 -3.20 -12.49 -9.17
CA GLY A 211 -4.65 -12.43 -9.34
C GLY A 211 -5.27 -11.36 -8.44
N ARG A 212 -6.26 -11.77 -7.64
CA ARG A 212 -6.94 -10.90 -6.68
C ARG A 212 -6.41 -11.01 -5.25
N LEU A 213 -5.22 -11.59 -5.03
CA LEU A 213 -4.60 -11.57 -3.71
C LEU A 213 -4.43 -10.12 -3.23
N TYR A 214 -4.74 -9.87 -1.94
CA TYR A 214 -4.63 -8.56 -1.31
C TYR A 214 -3.55 -8.54 -0.22
N CYS A 215 -3.84 -9.10 0.95
CA CYS A 215 -2.90 -9.18 2.07
C CYS A 215 -2.42 -10.60 2.37
N GLY A 216 -3.06 -11.60 1.77
CA GLY A 216 -2.72 -13.02 1.91
C GLY A 216 -3.09 -13.63 3.27
N GLY A 217 -2.84 -14.93 3.38
CA GLY A 217 -2.96 -15.68 4.63
C GLY A 217 -4.38 -15.75 5.21
N GLN A 218 -4.44 -16.03 6.51
CA GLN A 218 -5.71 -16.21 7.24
C GLN A 218 -6.53 -14.91 7.34
N ILE A 219 -5.86 -13.76 7.38
CA ILE A 219 -6.54 -12.46 7.44
C ILE A 219 -7.39 -12.27 6.18
N GLU A 220 -6.79 -12.44 4.99
CA GLU A 220 -7.53 -12.31 3.73
C GLU A 220 -8.67 -13.32 3.64
N GLN A 221 -8.44 -14.57 4.05
CA GLN A 221 -9.50 -15.57 4.08
C GLN A 221 -10.68 -15.12 4.95
N SER A 222 -10.40 -14.52 6.11
CA SER A 222 -11.44 -13.98 6.98
C SER A 222 -12.18 -12.79 6.35
N ILE A 223 -11.47 -11.87 5.67
CA ILE A 223 -12.08 -10.75 4.94
C ILE A 223 -13.04 -11.29 3.86
N ARG A 224 -12.58 -12.21 3.01
CA ARG A 224 -13.40 -12.78 1.94
C ARG A 224 -14.63 -13.51 2.44
N LYS A 225 -14.51 -14.20 3.60
CA LYS A 225 -15.66 -14.81 4.26
C LYS A 225 -16.70 -13.76 4.69
N MET A 226 -16.25 -12.62 5.23
CA MET A 226 -17.14 -11.53 5.63
C MET A 226 -17.82 -10.86 4.43
N LEU A 227 -17.08 -10.62 3.35
CA LEU A 227 -17.64 -10.07 2.11
C LEU A 227 -18.72 -10.98 1.52
N ALA A 228 -18.50 -12.29 1.48
CA ALA A 228 -19.49 -13.25 1.04
C ALA A 228 -20.76 -13.27 1.92
N GLN A 229 -20.60 -13.04 3.23
CA GLN A 229 -21.75 -12.90 4.13
C GLN A 229 -22.53 -11.59 3.91
N ASP A 230 -21.84 -10.49 3.60
CA ASP A 230 -22.48 -9.22 3.26
C ASP A 230 -23.35 -9.38 2.00
N GLU A 231 -22.81 -10.03 0.95
CA GLU A 231 -23.58 -10.32 -0.27
C GLU A 231 -24.83 -11.17 0.00
N ALA A 232 -24.71 -12.19 0.86
CA ALA A 232 -25.82 -13.06 1.20
C ALA A 232 -26.92 -12.35 2.02
N ASN A 233 -26.54 -11.32 2.82
CA ASN A 233 -27.49 -10.55 3.64
C ASN A 233 -28.16 -9.39 2.86
N GLY A 234 -27.72 -9.11 1.63
CA GLY A 234 -28.21 -7.99 0.82
C GLY A 234 -27.65 -6.63 1.25
N PRO A 235 -27.81 -5.58 0.40
CA PRO A 235 -27.32 -4.25 0.70
C PRO A 235 -28.05 -3.65 1.92
N ARG A 236 -27.28 -3.13 2.88
CA ARG A 236 -27.79 -2.38 4.04
C ARG A 236 -27.87 -0.88 3.74
#